data_c13a30d5e0d80dc45709a9b12ace10b0
#
_entry.id   c13a30d5e0d80dc45709a9b12ace10b0
#
_cell.length_a   1.000
_cell.length_b   1.000
_cell.length_c   1.000
_cell.angle_alpha   90.00
_cell.angle_beta   90.00
_cell.angle_gamma   90.00
#
_symmetry.space_group_name_H-M   'P 1'
#
loop_
_entity.id
_entity.type
_entity.pdbx_description
1 polymer ?
#
loop_
_entity_poly.entity_id
_entity_poly.type
_entity_poly.pdbx_seq_one_letter_code
_entity_poly.pdbx_strand_id
1 'polypeptide(L)'
;MPAHVISSEQQRDRMLHTPIPRLILSLCLPTLATQLISVFYNTADTYFVSKLSTSAAAAVGVVFSLMSIIQAFGFGIGMGCGSIISCSLGGKDNDRADRIGSSAFVFAAAVGLALCAAGLCTLRPLMRLLGSTDTILPYAESYARIILLAAPVMCASFVLSNVLRAEGEATLSMYGMCVGGLLNVGLDPLFIFVFEMGIAGAALATALSQLVSFLILGWQFLHGRSIVRLRLQAVSRSPRDYGQILLIGFPTICRQGFASLSSALLNNAAAAYSDAAVAAVTISNKVYLLVRSMIIGIGQGFQPVAGYNFGAGSKPRTRQAFWFSTLFGTVVCVAGAALIALFPEQIMHFFRDDPEVTRIGRQALLYACAVMPVMAYSTYVNQLYQCLGFHQAATLLASCRNGLLYVPLILLLPGLLGLSGVAMSQPAADFLTFLVSIPFQIWFFRHKLRG
;
A
#
# COMPACT_ATOMS: atom_id res chain seq x y z
N MET A 1 21.53 -5.21 -25.55
CA MET A 1 22.61 -4.79 -24.65
C MET A 1 22.69 -5.81 -23.54
N PRO A 2 23.86 -6.37 -23.20
CA PRO A 2 23.98 -7.29 -22.08
C PRO A 2 23.59 -6.54 -20.81
N ALA A 3 22.61 -7.05 -20.10
CA ALA A 3 22.14 -6.48 -18.84
C ALA A 3 23.30 -6.54 -17.84
N HIS A 4 23.76 -5.39 -17.37
CA HIS A 4 24.74 -5.31 -16.29
C HIS A 4 24.12 -5.99 -15.06
N VAL A 5 24.54 -7.21 -14.77
CA VAL A 5 24.27 -7.89 -13.51
C VAL A 5 25.11 -7.17 -12.45
N ILE A 6 24.48 -6.33 -11.65
CA ILE A 6 25.14 -5.64 -10.55
C ILE A 6 25.52 -6.70 -9.51
N SER A 7 26.78 -6.81 -9.15
CA SER A 7 27.20 -7.72 -8.08
C SER A 7 26.65 -7.26 -6.73
N SER A 8 26.46 -8.20 -5.79
CA SER A 8 26.01 -7.88 -4.42
C SER A 8 26.94 -6.84 -3.75
N GLU A 9 28.23 -6.90 -4.03
CA GLU A 9 29.21 -5.93 -3.50
C GLU A 9 29.03 -4.54 -4.12
N GLN A 10 28.85 -4.45 -5.42
CA GLN A 10 28.62 -3.17 -6.12
C GLN A 10 27.33 -2.50 -5.64
N GLN A 11 26.25 -3.26 -5.48
CA GLN A 11 24.99 -2.73 -4.97
C GLN A 11 25.12 -2.29 -3.51
N ARG A 12 25.77 -3.08 -2.70
CA ARG A 12 26.06 -2.72 -1.31
C ARG A 12 26.90 -1.44 -1.22
N ASP A 13 27.94 -1.32 -2.04
CA ASP A 13 28.76 -0.11 -2.14
C ASP A 13 27.92 1.11 -2.54
N ARG A 14 27.08 0.97 -3.55
CA ARG A 14 26.10 1.99 -3.95
C ARG A 14 25.21 2.42 -2.79
N MET A 15 24.64 1.47 -2.04
CA MET A 15 23.71 1.74 -0.93
C MET A 15 24.39 2.39 0.28
N LEU A 16 25.70 2.11 0.50
CA LEU A 16 26.45 2.60 1.64
C LEU A 16 27.25 3.88 1.37
N HIS A 17 27.67 4.15 0.13
CA HIS A 17 28.56 5.26 -0.16
C HIS A 17 27.94 6.36 -1.03
N THR A 18 26.87 6.09 -1.80
CA THR A 18 26.18 7.15 -2.55
C THR A 18 25.59 8.20 -1.60
N PRO A 19 25.65 9.51 -1.93
CA PRO A 19 24.99 10.55 -1.14
C PRO A 19 23.52 10.26 -0.91
N ILE A 20 23.06 10.34 0.33
CA ILE A 20 21.69 9.96 0.75
C ILE A 20 20.59 10.63 -0.09
N PRO A 21 20.64 11.95 -0.38
CA PRO A 21 19.59 12.58 -1.19
C PRO A 21 19.45 11.94 -2.59
N ARG A 22 20.59 11.75 -3.26
CA ARG A 22 20.61 11.14 -4.60
C ARG A 22 20.13 9.69 -4.59
N LEU A 23 20.54 8.94 -3.58
CA LEU A 23 20.15 7.54 -3.41
C LEU A 23 18.64 7.41 -3.16
N ILE A 24 18.08 8.17 -2.22
CA ILE A 24 16.66 8.15 -1.90
C ILE A 24 15.85 8.57 -3.12
N LEU A 25 16.18 9.67 -3.79
CA LEU A 25 15.46 10.11 -4.99
C LEU A 25 15.46 9.05 -6.08
N SER A 26 16.60 8.37 -6.31
CA SER A 26 16.68 7.30 -7.32
C SER A 26 15.79 6.10 -7.03
N LEU A 27 15.48 5.83 -5.76
CA LEU A 27 14.59 4.73 -5.33
C LEU A 27 13.14 5.18 -5.15
N CYS A 28 12.93 6.44 -4.73
CA CYS A 28 11.58 6.98 -4.54
C CYS A 28 10.85 7.24 -5.86
N LEU A 29 11.52 7.71 -6.91
CA LEU A 29 10.86 8.03 -8.18
C LEU A 29 10.17 6.81 -8.80
N PRO A 30 10.81 5.63 -8.92
CA PRO A 30 10.13 4.43 -9.40
C PRO A 30 8.98 3.98 -8.51
N THR A 31 9.13 4.06 -7.18
CA THR A 31 8.07 3.66 -6.25
C THR A 31 6.90 4.64 -6.27
N LEU A 32 7.14 5.93 -6.43
CA LEU A 32 6.12 6.94 -6.66
C LEU A 32 5.33 6.65 -7.95
N ALA A 33 6.02 6.36 -9.05
CA ALA A 33 5.38 6.00 -10.31
C ALA A 33 4.49 4.77 -10.15
N THR A 34 4.96 3.74 -9.46
CA THR A 34 4.18 2.53 -9.17
C THR A 34 2.91 2.86 -8.37
N GLN A 35 3.01 3.71 -7.34
CA GLN A 35 1.86 4.09 -6.52
C GLN A 35 0.83 4.93 -7.30
N LEU A 36 1.28 5.87 -8.11
CA LEU A 36 0.40 6.70 -8.95
C LEU A 36 -0.31 5.86 -10.01
N ILE A 37 0.41 4.95 -10.68
CA ILE A 37 -0.19 4.04 -11.65
C ILE A 37 -1.20 3.10 -10.96
N SER A 38 -0.92 2.65 -9.73
CA SER A 38 -1.86 1.82 -8.96
C SER A 38 -3.17 2.57 -8.65
N VAL A 39 -3.10 3.83 -8.27
CA VAL A 39 -4.30 4.67 -8.07
C VAL A 39 -5.05 4.87 -9.38
N PHE A 40 -4.31 5.09 -10.47
CA PHE A 40 -4.90 5.32 -11.78
C PHE A 40 -5.66 4.10 -12.31
N TYR A 41 -5.03 2.91 -12.31
CA TYR A 41 -5.72 1.72 -12.84
C TYR A 41 -6.90 1.29 -11.96
N ASN A 42 -6.82 1.40 -10.63
CA ASN A 42 -7.96 1.12 -9.75
C ASN A 42 -9.15 2.07 -10.02
N THR A 43 -8.85 3.34 -10.35
CA THR A 43 -9.88 4.32 -10.71
C THR A 43 -10.49 3.99 -12.09
N ALA A 44 -9.66 3.60 -13.06
CA ALA A 44 -10.09 3.23 -14.41
C ALA A 44 -10.98 1.96 -14.39
N ASP A 45 -10.58 0.92 -13.65
CA ASP A 45 -11.38 -0.31 -13.47
C ASP A 45 -12.78 0.02 -12.91
N THR A 46 -12.83 0.80 -11.82
CA THR A 46 -14.10 1.26 -11.26
C THR A 46 -14.94 2.05 -12.26
N TYR A 47 -14.33 2.91 -13.08
CA TYR A 47 -15.02 3.68 -14.11
C TYR A 47 -15.62 2.77 -15.19
N PHE A 48 -14.86 1.83 -15.75
CA PHE A 48 -15.36 0.94 -16.79
C PHE A 48 -16.50 0.04 -16.29
N VAL A 49 -16.37 -0.53 -15.09
CA VAL A 49 -17.43 -1.38 -14.52
C VAL A 49 -18.70 -0.58 -14.19
N SER A 50 -18.56 0.70 -13.80
CA SER A 50 -19.72 1.56 -13.54
C SER A 50 -20.59 1.83 -14.78
N LYS A 51 -20.04 1.64 -15.97
CA LYS A 51 -20.76 1.74 -17.25
C LYS A 51 -21.67 0.52 -17.55
N LEU A 52 -21.44 -0.62 -16.90
CA LEU A 52 -22.23 -1.84 -17.13
C LEU A 52 -23.61 -1.73 -16.46
N SER A 53 -23.64 -1.61 -15.16
CA SER A 53 -24.87 -1.45 -14.37
C SER A 53 -24.54 -1.02 -12.94
N THR A 54 -25.54 -0.47 -12.23
CA THR A 54 -25.40 -0.12 -10.81
C THR A 54 -25.08 -1.35 -9.95
N SER A 55 -25.69 -2.50 -10.25
CA SER A 55 -25.44 -3.75 -9.52
C SER A 55 -24.03 -4.30 -9.76
N ALA A 56 -23.51 -4.18 -10.97
CA ALA A 56 -22.12 -4.55 -11.29
C ALA A 56 -21.11 -3.63 -10.59
N ALA A 57 -21.33 -2.33 -10.59
CA ALA A 57 -20.48 -1.37 -9.87
C ALA A 57 -20.48 -1.65 -8.35
N ALA A 58 -21.65 -1.97 -7.76
CA ALA A 58 -21.76 -2.34 -6.37
C ALA A 58 -21.04 -3.66 -6.06
N ALA A 59 -21.10 -4.64 -6.96
CA ALA A 59 -20.40 -5.92 -6.83
C ALA A 59 -18.89 -5.74 -6.77
N VAL A 60 -18.30 -4.88 -7.63
CA VAL A 60 -16.86 -4.55 -7.58
C VAL A 60 -16.50 -3.91 -6.23
N GLY A 61 -17.33 -3.04 -5.69
CA GLY A 61 -17.13 -2.46 -4.36
C GLY A 61 -17.06 -3.52 -3.25
N VAL A 62 -17.93 -4.52 -3.30
CA VAL A 62 -17.90 -5.65 -2.35
C VAL A 62 -16.64 -6.49 -2.52
N VAL A 63 -16.29 -6.87 -3.76
CA VAL A 63 -15.12 -7.70 -4.04
C VAL A 63 -13.81 -6.94 -3.79
N PHE A 64 -13.81 -5.61 -3.85
CA PHE A 64 -12.65 -4.79 -3.46
C PHE A 64 -12.22 -5.05 -2.01
N SER A 65 -13.17 -5.34 -1.11
CA SER A 65 -12.86 -5.76 0.26
C SER A 65 -12.08 -7.09 0.30
N LEU A 66 -12.47 -8.05 -0.53
CA LEU A 66 -11.75 -9.32 -0.68
C LEU A 66 -10.34 -9.10 -1.27
N MET A 67 -10.23 -8.27 -2.32
CA MET A 67 -8.94 -7.90 -2.90
C MET A 67 -8.03 -7.24 -1.86
N SER A 68 -8.58 -6.37 -1.02
CA SER A 68 -7.84 -5.72 0.07
C SER A 68 -7.28 -6.72 1.09
N ILE A 69 -8.01 -7.80 1.38
CA ILE A 69 -7.52 -8.89 2.24
C ILE A 69 -6.34 -9.61 1.58
N ILE A 70 -6.49 -10.01 0.30
CA ILE A 70 -5.40 -10.67 -0.47
C ILE A 70 -4.16 -9.77 -0.51
N GLN A 71 -4.34 -8.47 -0.79
CA GLN A 71 -3.27 -7.49 -0.82
C GLN A 71 -2.62 -7.29 0.56
N ALA A 72 -3.40 -7.29 1.64
CA ALA A 72 -2.88 -7.14 3.00
C ALA A 72 -1.89 -8.27 3.35
N PHE A 73 -2.22 -9.51 3.02
CA PHE A 73 -1.31 -10.65 3.22
C PHE A 73 -0.11 -10.59 2.28
N GLY A 74 -0.32 -10.35 0.98
CA GLY A 74 0.76 -10.27 0.00
C GLY A 74 1.77 -9.16 0.32
N PHE A 75 1.29 -7.94 0.58
CA PHE A 75 2.14 -6.83 1.00
C PHE A 75 2.73 -7.04 2.39
N GLY A 76 1.99 -7.62 3.33
CA GLY A 76 2.49 -7.91 4.67
C GLY A 76 3.70 -8.85 4.62
N ILE A 77 3.57 -9.99 3.95
CA ILE A 77 4.66 -10.95 3.77
C ILE A 77 5.83 -10.27 3.00
N GLY A 78 5.51 -9.54 1.93
CA GLY A 78 6.50 -8.81 1.13
C GLY A 78 7.28 -7.78 1.92
N MET A 79 6.62 -6.97 2.74
CA MET A 79 7.26 -5.95 3.58
C MET A 79 8.08 -6.58 4.71
N GLY A 80 7.58 -7.68 5.30
CA GLY A 80 8.30 -8.42 6.33
C GLY A 80 9.60 -9.00 5.80
N CYS A 81 9.57 -9.71 4.67
CA CYS A 81 10.79 -10.26 4.06
C CYS A 81 11.72 -9.15 3.55
N GLY A 82 11.21 -8.10 2.92
CA GLY A 82 12.02 -6.98 2.41
C GLY A 82 12.82 -6.27 3.51
N SER A 83 12.23 -6.09 4.69
CA SER A 83 12.92 -5.53 5.86
C SER A 83 14.10 -6.41 6.31
N ILE A 84 13.90 -7.72 6.39
CA ILE A 84 14.97 -8.66 6.77
C ILE A 84 16.05 -8.71 5.70
N ILE A 85 15.66 -8.75 4.41
CA ILE A 85 16.58 -8.82 3.28
C ILE A 85 17.48 -7.58 3.24
N SER A 86 16.91 -6.37 3.30
CA SER A 86 17.71 -5.13 3.23
C SER A 86 18.72 -5.02 4.38
N CYS A 87 18.34 -5.42 5.61
CA CYS A 87 19.25 -5.48 6.75
C CYS A 87 20.34 -6.56 6.57
N SER A 88 19.97 -7.74 6.06
CA SER A 88 20.92 -8.86 5.85
C SER A 88 21.96 -8.51 4.76
N LEU A 89 21.52 -7.94 3.64
CA LEU A 89 22.42 -7.50 2.57
C LEU A 89 23.35 -6.37 3.04
N GLY A 90 22.87 -5.45 3.85
CA GLY A 90 23.70 -4.44 4.52
C GLY A 90 24.78 -5.06 5.39
N GLY A 91 24.44 -6.12 6.14
CA GLY A 91 25.32 -6.89 7.03
C GLY A 91 26.21 -7.93 6.32
N LYS A 92 26.18 -8.06 5.00
CA LYS A 92 26.90 -9.08 4.19
C LYS A 92 26.40 -10.52 4.39
N ASP A 93 25.19 -10.72 4.89
CA ASP A 93 24.58 -12.04 5.08
C ASP A 93 23.66 -12.36 3.88
N ASN A 94 24.28 -12.65 2.74
CA ASN A 94 23.57 -12.98 1.51
C ASN A 94 22.80 -14.31 1.64
N ASP A 95 23.35 -15.30 2.36
CA ASP A 95 22.69 -16.58 2.55
C ASP A 95 21.38 -16.45 3.31
N ARG A 96 21.34 -15.57 4.31
CA ARG A 96 20.10 -15.24 5.00
C ARG A 96 19.11 -14.52 4.10
N ALA A 97 19.58 -13.60 3.26
CA ALA A 97 18.73 -12.90 2.30
C ALA A 97 18.09 -13.88 1.30
N ASP A 98 18.86 -14.81 0.73
CA ASP A 98 18.38 -15.86 -0.18
C ASP A 98 17.36 -16.78 0.52
N ARG A 99 17.66 -17.20 1.74
CA ARG A 99 16.77 -18.06 2.55
C ARG A 99 15.45 -17.38 2.85
N ILE A 100 15.47 -16.14 3.31
CA ILE A 100 14.25 -15.38 3.64
C ILE A 100 13.44 -15.06 2.38
N GLY A 101 14.08 -14.65 1.29
CA GLY A 101 13.43 -14.38 0.01
C GLY A 101 12.72 -15.61 -0.56
N SER A 102 13.44 -16.75 -0.59
CA SER A 102 12.88 -18.04 -1.05
C SER A 102 11.72 -18.51 -0.17
N SER A 103 11.87 -18.39 1.16
CA SER A 103 10.83 -18.79 2.11
C SER A 103 9.59 -17.91 2.01
N ALA A 104 9.76 -16.58 1.88
CA ALA A 104 8.66 -15.64 1.75
C ALA A 104 7.89 -15.86 0.44
N PHE A 105 8.59 -16.15 -0.67
CA PHE A 105 7.95 -16.42 -1.95
C PHE A 105 7.04 -17.67 -1.87
N VAL A 106 7.56 -18.80 -1.37
CA VAL A 106 6.78 -20.04 -1.20
C VAL A 106 5.64 -19.83 -0.20
N PHE A 107 5.91 -19.12 0.89
CA PHE A 107 4.91 -18.84 1.92
C PHE A 107 3.76 -17.96 1.39
N ALA A 108 4.06 -16.91 0.61
CA ALA A 108 3.06 -16.06 0.00
C ALA A 108 2.20 -16.82 -1.01
N ALA A 109 2.81 -17.70 -1.82
CA ALA A 109 2.07 -18.56 -2.74
C ALA A 109 1.15 -19.53 -1.97
N ALA A 110 1.64 -20.12 -0.88
CA ALA A 110 0.84 -21.02 -0.02
C ALA A 110 -0.31 -20.29 0.67
N VAL A 111 -0.09 -19.08 1.20
CA VAL A 111 -1.14 -18.23 1.78
C VAL A 111 -2.16 -17.83 0.72
N GLY A 112 -1.72 -17.42 -0.48
CA GLY A 112 -2.60 -17.13 -1.59
C GLY A 112 -3.44 -18.33 -2.02
N LEU A 113 -2.86 -19.54 -2.04
CA LEU A 113 -3.57 -20.78 -2.32
C LEU A 113 -4.60 -21.11 -1.22
N ALA A 114 -4.24 -20.90 0.05
CA ALA A 114 -5.15 -21.11 1.17
C ALA A 114 -6.33 -20.13 1.11
N LEU A 115 -6.07 -18.84 0.78
CA LEU A 115 -7.12 -17.84 0.56
C LEU A 115 -8.01 -18.21 -0.63
N CYS A 116 -7.42 -18.71 -1.73
CA CYS A 116 -8.17 -19.22 -2.87
C CYS A 116 -9.09 -20.38 -2.47
N ALA A 117 -8.54 -21.41 -1.84
CA ALA A 117 -9.31 -22.60 -1.44
C ALA A 117 -10.42 -22.24 -0.44
N ALA A 118 -10.09 -21.52 0.64
CA ALA A 118 -11.06 -21.10 1.65
C ALA A 118 -12.14 -20.18 1.04
N GLY A 119 -11.72 -19.21 0.21
CA GLY A 119 -12.63 -18.28 -0.47
C GLY A 119 -13.58 -18.97 -1.45
N LEU A 120 -13.08 -19.92 -2.24
CA LEU A 120 -13.94 -20.69 -3.17
C LEU A 120 -14.91 -21.62 -2.44
N CYS A 121 -14.47 -22.29 -1.36
CA CYS A 121 -15.34 -23.13 -0.53
C CYS A 121 -16.45 -22.35 0.18
N THR A 122 -16.18 -21.09 0.52
CA THR A 122 -17.10 -20.21 1.25
C THR A 122 -17.59 -19.03 0.43
N LEU A 123 -17.56 -19.11 -0.91
CA LEU A 123 -17.76 -17.97 -1.81
C LEU A 123 -19.05 -17.21 -1.52
N ARG A 124 -20.17 -17.92 -1.47
CA ARG A 124 -21.49 -17.34 -1.27
C ARG A 124 -21.67 -16.68 0.10
N PRO A 125 -21.40 -17.39 1.24
CA PRO A 125 -21.45 -16.76 2.55
C PRO A 125 -20.43 -15.62 2.72
N LEU A 126 -19.25 -15.73 2.11
CA LEU A 126 -18.24 -14.68 2.14
C LEU A 126 -18.72 -13.41 1.43
N MET A 127 -19.32 -13.51 0.25
CA MET A 127 -19.87 -12.35 -0.45
C MET A 127 -21.01 -11.69 0.33
N ARG A 128 -21.88 -12.48 0.95
CA ARG A 128 -22.94 -11.94 1.82
C ARG A 128 -22.37 -11.24 3.05
N LEU A 129 -21.35 -11.81 3.69
CA LEU A 129 -20.67 -11.20 4.83
C LEU A 129 -20.01 -9.86 4.45
N LEU A 130 -19.49 -9.75 3.23
CA LEU A 130 -18.89 -8.53 2.70
C LEU A 130 -19.92 -7.49 2.22
N GLY A 131 -21.23 -7.79 2.29
CA GLY A 131 -22.31 -6.84 2.04
C GLY A 131 -23.05 -7.02 0.71
N SER A 132 -22.93 -8.17 0.03
CA SER A 132 -23.72 -8.44 -1.17
C SER A 132 -25.19 -8.68 -0.84
N THR A 133 -26.08 -7.94 -1.51
CA THR A 133 -27.51 -8.22 -1.55
C THR A 133 -27.83 -9.33 -2.57
N ASP A 134 -29.02 -9.86 -2.55
CA ASP A 134 -29.45 -10.95 -3.48
C ASP A 134 -29.33 -10.54 -4.96
N THR A 135 -29.49 -9.26 -5.27
CA THR A 135 -29.33 -8.69 -6.62
C THR A 135 -27.85 -8.53 -7.05
N ILE A 136 -26.96 -8.26 -6.10
CA ILE A 136 -25.52 -8.04 -6.33
C ILE A 136 -24.76 -9.38 -6.32
N LEU A 137 -25.23 -10.35 -5.57
CA LEU A 137 -24.56 -11.61 -5.28
C LEU A 137 -24.07 -12.37 -6.53
N PRO A 138 -24.87 -12.55 -7.62
CA PRO A 138 -24.38 -13.26 -8.81
C PRO A 138 -23.18 -12.57 -9.47
N TYR A 139 -23.20 -11.24 -9.52
CA TYR A 139 -22.09 -10.44 -10.07
C TYR A 139 -20.84 -10.53 -9.18
N ALA A 140 -21.04 -10.46 -7.87
CA ALA A 140 -19.95 -10.56 -6.90
C ALA A 140 -19.30 -11.96 -6.91
N GLU A 141 -20.09 -13.03 -7.00
CA GLU A 141 -19.60 -14.41 -7.10
C GLU A 141 -18.77 -14.61 -8.38
N SER A 142 -19.26 -14.11 -9.52
CA SER A 142 -18.57 -14.22 -10.81
C SER A 142 -17.20 -13.52 -10.77
N TYR A 143 -17.15 -12.29 -10.26
CA TYR A 143 -15.91 -11.51 -10.15
C TYR A 143 -14.96 -12.14 -9.10
N ALA A 144 -15.45 -12.43 -7.90
CA ALA A 144 -14.64 -12.95 -6.81
C ALA A 144 -14.02 -14.30 -7.11
N ARG A 145 -14.69 -15.18 -7.85
CA ARG A 145 -14.16 -16.49 -8.27
C ARG A 145 -12.86 -16.33 -9.06
N ILE A 146 -12.83 -15.42 -10.03
CA ILE A 146 -11.64 -15.17 -10.87
C ILE A 146 -10.52 -14.54 -10.04
N ILE A 147 -10.83 -13.58 -9.18
CA ILE A 147 -9.85 -12.93 -8.30
C ILE A 147 -9.25 -13.93 -7.30
N LEU A 148 -10.06 -14.84 -6.73
CA LEU A 148 -9.56 -15.86 -5.82
C LEU A 148 -8.60 -16.83 -6.52
N LEU A 149 -8.87 -17.22 -7.77
CA LEU A 149 -7.95 -18.04 -8.57
C LEU A 149 -6.63 -17.31 -8.85
N ALA A 150 -6.65 -15.99 -8.97
CA ALA A 150 -5.46 -15.16 -9.15
C ALA A 150 -4.70 -14.90 -7.83
N ALA A 151 -5.29 -15.13 -6.66
CA ALA A 151 -4.72 -14.78 -5.35
C ALA A 151 -3.31 -15.34 -5.10
N PRO A 152 -2.97 -16.59 -5.45
CA PRO A 152 -1.59 -17.10 -5.29
C PRO A 152 -0.57 -16.30 -6.08
N VAL A 153 -0.91 -15.96 -7.32
CA VAL A 153 -0.07 -15.16 -8.23
C VAL A 153 0.07 -13.75 -7.69
N MET A 154 -1.01 -13.14 -7.22
CA MET A 154 -1.01 -11.79 -6.64
C MET A 154 -0.10 -11.72 -5.40
N CYS A 155 -0.27 -12.64 -4.44
CA CYS A 155 0.56 -12.69 -3.24
C CYS A 155 2.05 -12.88 -3.57
N ALA A 156 2.36 -13.77 -4.50
CA ALA A 156 3.73 -14.01 -4.97
C ALA A 156 4.32 -12.77 -5.66
N SER A 157 3.55 -12.08 -6.51
CA SER A 157 3.97 -10.84 -7.18
C SER A 157 4.34 -9.74 -6.20
N PHE A 158 3.57 -9.56 -5.13
CA PHE A 158 3.87 -8.58 -4.09
C PHE A 158 5.17 -8.90 -3.36
N VAL A 159 5.46 -10.17 -3.10
CA VAL A 159 6.73 -10.58 -2.50
C VAL A 159 7.90 -10.31 -3.46
N LEU A 160 7.82 -10.73 -4.73
CA LEU A 160 8.87 -10.48 -5.72
C LEU A 160 9.17 -8.98 -5.87
N SER A 161 8.12 -8.16 -5.95
CA SER A 161 8.23 -6.70 -6.03
C SER A 161 8.92 -6.11 -4.79
N ASN A 162 8.59 -6.60 -3.58
CA ASN A 162 9.20 -6.14 -2.33
C ASN A 162 10.66 -6.59 -2.19
N VAL A 163 11.01 -7.81 -2.63
CA VAL A 163 12.39 -8.30 -2.65
C VAL A 163 13.26 -7.40 -3.54
N LEU A 164 12.84 -7.13 -4.79
CA LEU A 164 13.58 -6.23 -5.69
C LEU A 164 13.76 -4.83 -5.08
N ARG A 165 12.73 -4.28 -4.43
CA ARG A 165 12.87 -2.99 -3.72
C ARG A 165 13.84 -3.07 -2.55
N ALA A 166 13.79 -4.15 -1.78
CA ALA A 166 14.68 -4.37 -0.65
C ALA A 166 16.16 -4.47 -1.03
N GLU A 167 16.44 -4.98 -2.23
CA GLU A 167 17.79 -5.00 -2.83
C GLU A 167 18.27 -3.63 -3.31
N GLY A 168 17.35 -2.64 -3.41
CA GLY A 168 17.63 -1.33 -4.01
C GLY A 168 17.36 -1.27 -5.51
N GLU A 169 16.72 -2.28 -6.09
CA GLU A 169 16.33 -2.33 -7.51
C GLU A 169 14.85 -1.94 -7.72
N ALA A 170 14.48 -0.75 -7.19
CA ALA A 170 13.12 -0.22 -7.26
C ALA A 170 12.61 -0.06 -8.71
N THR A 171 13.50 0.22 -9.66
CA THR A 171 13.17 0.36 -11.08
C THR A 171 12.70 -0.98 -11.69
N LEU A 172 13.34 -2.10 -11.35
CA LEU A 172 12.91 -3.42 -11.82
C LEU A 172 11.54 -3.80 -11.24
N SER A 173 11.30 -3.49 -9.96
CA SER A 173 10.00 -3.64 -9.33
C SER A 173 8.92 -2.79 -10.04
N MET A 174 9.25 -1.54 -10.37
CA MET A 174 8.36 -0.64 -11.09
C MET A 174 7.95 -1.22 -12.45
N TYR A 175 8.89 -1.72 -13.25
CA TYR A 175 8.55 -2.29 -14.57
C TYR A 175 7.50 -3.39 -14.47
N GLY A 176 7.66 -4.34 -13.53
CA GLY A 176 6.69 -5.42 -13.36
C GLY A 176 5.31 -4.91 -12.97
N MET A 177 5.24 -4.04 -11.98
CA MET A 177 3.96 -3.53 -11.46
C MET A 177 3.27 -2.55 -12.41
N CYS A 178 4.03 -1.65 -13.05
CA CYS A 178 3.46 -0.64 -13.95
C CYS A 178 2.95 -1.25 -15.26
N VAL A 179 3.70 -2.18 -15.86
CA VAL A 179 3.24 -2.85 -17.09
C VAL A 179 1.94 -3.60 -16.83
N GLY A 180 1.82 -4.34 -15.72
CA GLY A 180 0.57 -4.99 -15.37
C GLY A 180 -0.57 -4.00 -15.14
N GLY A 181 -0.34 -2.91 -14.37
CA GLY A 181 -1.35 -1.89 -14.14
C GLY A 181 -1.84 -1.20 -15.42
N LEU A 182 -0.93 -0.85 -16.34
CA LEU A 182 -1.27 -0.25 -17.63
C LEU A 182 -1.99 -1.26 -18.55
N LEU A 183 -1.57 -2.51 -18.52
CA LEU A 183 -2.23 -3.58 -19.27
C LEU A 183 -3.67 -3.79 -18.80
N ASN A 184 -3.94 -3.72 -17.49
CA ASN A 184 -5.29 -3.80 -16.94
C ASN A 184 -6.21 -2.73 -17.55
N VAL A 185 -5.77 -1.46 -17.58
CA VAL A 185 -6.55 -0.36 -18.16
C VAL A 185 -6.89 -0.60 -19.63
N GLY A 186 -5.99 -1.26 -20.39
CA GLY A 186 -6.25 -1.63 -21.78
C GLY A 186 -7.14 -2.85 -21.95
N LEU A 187 -7.02 -3.84 -21.08
CA LEU A 187 -7.79 -5.09 -21.15
C LEU A 187 -9.23 -4.92 -20.64
N ASP A 188 -9.47 -4.01 -19.69
CA ASP A 188 -10.81 -3.75 -19.15
C ASP A 188 -11.83 -3.45 -20.25
N PRO A 189 -11.67 -2.39 -21.08
CA PRO A 189 -12.64 -2.10 -22.13
C PRO A 189 -12.73 -3.21 -23.17
N LEU A 190 -11.63 -3.91 -23.45
CA LEU A 190 -11.60 -5.02 -24.41
C LEU A 190 -12.48 -6.19 -23.94
N PHE A 191 -12.31 -6.63 -22.70
CA PHE A 191 -13.08 -7.77 -22.18
C PHE A 191 -14.51 -7.40 -21.78
N ILE A 192 -14.70 -6.18 -21.25
CA ILE A 192 -16.01 -5.72 -20.82
C ILE A 192 -16.94 -5.45 -22.01
N PHE A 193 -16.47 -4.70 -23.01
CA PHE A 193 -17.33 -4.16 -24.06
C PHE A 193 -17.14 -4.87 -25.41
N VAL A 194 -15.90 -5.21 -25.82
CA VAL A 194 -15.65 -5.82 -27.14
C VAL A 194 -15.98 -7.32 -27.10
N PHE A 195 -15.57 -8.03 -26.05
CA PHE A 195 -15.88 -9.44 -25.88
C PHE A 195 -17.20 -9.68 -25.10
N GLU A 196 -17.88 -8.61 -24.67
CA GLU A 196 -19.17 -8.64 -23.98
C GLU A 196 -19.22 -9.54 -22.73
N MET A 197 -18.06 -9.74 -22.07
CA MET A 197 -17.94 -10.59 -20.88
C MET A 197 -18.46 -9.90 -19.61
N GLY A 198 -18.82 -8.62 -19.69
CA GLY A 198 -19.35 -7.86 -18.58
C GLY A 198 -18.40 -7.84 -17.39
N ILE A 199 -18.92 -8.07 -16.17
CA ILE A 199 -18.13 -8.01 -14.93
C ILE A 199 -17.07 -9.13 -14.83
N ALA A 200 -17.31 -10.30 -15.43
CA ALA A 200 -16.32 -11.37 -15.50
C ALA A 200 -15.12 -10.97 -16.35
N GLY A 201 -15.35 -10.12 -17.38
CA GLY A 201 -14.29 -9.54 -18.20
C GLY A 201 -13.34 -8.65 -17.40
N ALA A 202 -13.87 -7.77 -16.55
CA ALA A 202 -13.05 -6.94 -15.64
C ALA A 202 -12.19 -7.79 -14.68
N ALA A 203 -12.79 -8.83 -14.09
CA ALA A 203 -12.04 -9.75 -13.24
C ALA A 203 -10.93 -10.49 -13.99
N LEU A 204 -11.21 -10.93 -15.21
CA LEU A 204 -10.22 -11.59 -16.08
C LEU A 204 -9.11 -10.65 -16.50
N ALA A 205 -9.43 -9.39 -16.84
CA ALA A 205 -8.43 -8.36 -17.15
C ALA A 205 -7.48 -8.15 -15.95
N THR A 206 -8.03 -8.05 -14.76
CA THR A 206 -7.24 -7.93 -13.52
C THR A 206 -6.36 -9.17 -13.30
N ALA A 207 -6.91 -10.38 -13.41
CA ALA A 207 -6.18 -11.63 -13.21
C ALA A 207 -5.02 -11.80 -14.22
N LEU A 208 -5.27 -11.53 -15.51
CA LEU A 208 -4.25 -11.60 -16.54
C LEU A 208 -3.16 -10.53 -16.38
N SER A 209 -3.54 -9.32 -16.01
CA SER A 209 -2.60 -8.24 -15.72
C SER A 209 -1.68 -8.56 -14.54
N GLN A 210 -2.23 -9.18 -13.49
CA GLN A 210 -1.45 -9.66 -12.35
C GLN A 210 -0.54 -10.82 -12.73
N LEU A 211 -0.98 -11.71 -13.61
CA LEU A 211 -0.15 -12.79 -14.13
C LEU A 211 1.02 -12.24 -14.96
N VAL A 212 0.78 -11.25 -15.82
CA VAL A 212 1.85 -10.58 -16.60
C VAL A 212 2.83 -9.87 -15.68
N SER A 213 2.34 -9.15 -14.64
CA SER A 213 3.19 -8.57 -13.60
C SER A 213 4.09 -9.62 -12.94
N PHE A 214 3.50 -10.75 -12.55
CA PHE A 214 4.22 -11.87 -11.95
C PHE A 214 5.30 -12.42 -12.87
N LEU A 215 4.98 -12.63 -14.14
CA LEU A 215 5.93 -13.16 -15.13
C LEU A 215 7.09 -12.19 -15.36
N ILE A 216 6.82 -10.88 -15.47
CA ILE A 216 7.86 -9.85 -15.63
C ILE A 216 8.75 -9.79 -14.40
N LEU A 217 8.18 -9.81 -13.19
CA LEU A 217 8.94 -9.81 -11.96
C LEU A 217 9.77 -11.08 -11.83
N GLY A 218 9.16 -12.26 -12.05
CA GLY A 218 9.84 -13.56 -12.02
C GLY A 218 10.99 -13.67 -13.04
N TRP A 219 10.80 -13.10 -14.22
CA TRP A 219 11.84 -13.00 -15.26
C TRP A 219 13.13 -12.33 -14.73
N GLN A 220 13.02 -11.31 -13.89
CA GLN A 220 14.19 -10.64 -13.31
C GLN A 220 15.03 -11.59 -12.43
N PHE A 221 14.36 -12.46 -11.66
CA PHE A 221 15.02 -13.45 -10.82
C PHE A 221 15.64 -14.59 -11.66
N LEU A 222 14.95 -15.09 -12.67
CA LEU A 222 15.42 -16.17 -13.52
C LEU A 222 16.65 -15.77 -14.36
N HIS A 223 16.74 -14.51 -14.78
CA HIS A 223 17.87 -13.99 -15.56
C HIS A 223 18.98 -13.36 -14.71
N GLY A 224 18.96 -13.60 -13.40
CA GLY A 224 20.03 -13.16 -12.50
C GLY A 224 20.16 -11.65 -12.34
N ARG A 225 19.09 -10.89 -12.59
CA ARG A 225 19.08 -9.42 -12.37
C ARG A 225 18.81 -9.06 -10.91
N SER A 226 18.35 -10.02 -10.11
CA SER A 226 18.17 -9.91 -8.67
C SER A 226 19.41 -10.43 -7.97
N ILE A 227 19.80 -9.79 -6.88
CA ILE A 227 20.89 -10.21 -6.00
C ILE A 227 20.47 -11.42 -5.19
N VAL A 228 19.23 -11.40 -4.68
CA VAL A 228 18.63 -12.52 -3.94
C VAL A 228 18.28 -13.64 -4.91
N ARG A 229 18.78 -14.82 -4.63
CA ARG A 229 18.55 -16.01 -5.44
C ARG A 229 17.41 -16.83 -4.85
N LEU A 230 16.30 -16.85 -5.56
CA LEU A 230 15.15 -17.68 -5.17
C LEU A 230 15.43 -19.15 -5.55
N ARG A 231 15.63 -19.99 -4.54
CA ARG A 231 15.89 -21.43 -4.72
C ARG A 231 15.01 -22.23 -3.78
N LEU A 232 14.35 -23.27 -4.28
CA LEU A 232 13.54 -24.17 -3.44
C LEU A 232 14.38 -24.86 -2.34
N GLN A 233 15.65 -25.11 -2.62
CA GLN A 233 16.59 -25.70 -1.66
C GLN A 233 16.94 -24.73 -0.51
N ALA A 234 16.84 -23.43 -0.73
CA ALA A 234 17.09 -22.39 0.27
C ALA A 234 15.88 -22.10 1.17
N VAL A 235 14.73 -22.69 0.89
CA VAL A 235 13.51 -22.50 1.70
C VAL A 235 13.75 -22.98 3.13
N SER A 236 13.49 -22.11 4.10
CA SER A 236 13.69 -22.39 5.51
C SER A 236 12.73 -23.47 6.00
N ARG A 237 13.25 -24.39 6.80
CA ARG A 237 12.44 -25.37 7.54
C ARG A 237 12.11 -24.89 8.96
N SER A 238 12.65 -23.73 9.35
CA SER A 238 12.45 -23.18 10.69
C SER A 238 11.17 -22.34 10.77
N PRO A 239 10.22 -22.65 11.65
CA PRO A 239 9.03 -21.83 11.88
C PRO A 239 9.36 -20.40 12.32
N ARG A 240 10.55 -20.18 12.89
CA ARG A 240 11.00 -18.86 13.36
C ARG A 240 11.14 -17.86 12.21
N ASP A 241 11.62 -18.28 11.04
CA ASP A 241 11.80 -17.40 9.89
C ASP A 241 10.43 -16.91 9.38
N TYR A 242 9.44 -17.79 9.28
CA TYR A 242 8.07 -17.45 8.91
C TYR A 242 7.40 -16.56 9.95
N GLY A 243 7.62 -16.86 11.24
CA GLY A 243 7.15 -16.00 12.33
C GLY A 243 7.75 -14.59 12.28
N GLN A 244 9.05 -14.46 11.99
CA GLN A 244 9.70 -13.16 11.82
C GLN A 244 9.13 -12.39 10.62
N ILE A 245 8.94 -13.04 9.47
CA ILE A 245 8.35 -12.43 8.28
C ILE A 245 6.95 -11.88 8.61
N LEU A 246 6.10 -12.68 9.26
CA LEU A 246 4.75 -12.28 9.64
C LEU A 246 4.75 -11.15 10.68
N LEU A 247 5.57 -11.24 11.72
CA LEU A 247 5.62 -10.24 12.79
C LEU A 247 6.07 -8.87 12.25
N ILE A 248 7.08 -8.83 11.38
CA ILE A 248 7.55 -7.58 10.76
C ILE A 248 6.57 -7.08 9.68
N GLY A 249 5.86 -7.99 9.03
CA GLY A 249 4.80 -7.66 8.06
C GLY A 249 3.47 -7.24 8.68
N PHE A 250 3.22 -7.66 9.93
CA PHE A 250 1.95 -7.46 10.63
C PHE A 250 1.48 -5.99 10.70
N PRO A 251 2.37 -4.99 10.93
CA PRO A 251 1.97 -3.57 10.84
C PRO A 251 1.30 -3.21 9.52
N THR A 252 1.75 -3.80 8.41
CA THR A 252 1.15 -3.56 7.09
C THR A 252 -0.23 -4.19 6.97
N ILE A 253 -0.41 -5.40 7.50
CA ILE A 253 -1.71 -6.10 7.54
C ILE A 253 -2.70 -5.28 8.38
N CYS A 254 -2.30 -4.85 9.57
CA CYS A 254 -3.11 -3.98 10.43
C CYS A 254 -3.50 -2.67 9.73
N ARG A 255 -2.53 -2.01 9.08
CA ARG A 255 -2.77 -0.77 8.36
C ARG A 255 -3.82 -0.92 7.26
N GLN A 256 -3.78 -2.01 6.49
CA GLN A 256 -4.77 -2.27 5.43
C GLN A 256 -6.14 -2.62 6.00
N GLY A 257 -6.20 -3.48 7.01
CA GLY A 257 -7.45 -3.87 7.66
C GLY A 257 -8.14 -2.67 8.32
N PHE A 258 -7.40 -1.88 9.09
CA PHE A 258 -7.97 -0.67 9.71
C PHE A 258 -8.33 0.41 8.67
N ALA A 259 -7.64 0.51 7.54
CA ALA A 259 -8.02 1.46 6.49
C ALA A 259 -9.39 1.11 5.88
N SER A 260 -9.65 -0.18 5.65
CA SER A 260 -10.96 -0.64 5.18
C SER A 260 -12.08 -0.37 6.21
N LEU A 261 -11.81 -0.68 7.48
CA LEU A 261 -12.75 -0.39 8.58
C LEU A 261 -13.04 1.11 8.69
N SER A 262 -11.99 1.94 8.65
CA SER A 262 -12.13 3.40 8.72
C SER A 262 -12.99 3.96 7.59
N SER A 263 -12.80 3.47 6.36
CA SER A 263 -13.61 3.90 5.21
C SER A 263 -15.08 3.53 5.38
N ALA A 264 -15.37 2.34 5.90
CA ALA A 264 -16.73 1.92 6.18
C ALA A 264 -17.39 2.79 7.27
N LEU A 265 -16.68 3.04 8.37
CA LEU A 265 -17.18 3.90 9.45
C LEU A 265 -17.41 5.34 8.99
N LEU A 266 -16.50 5.87 8.17
CA LEU A 266 -16.61 7.22 7.60
C LEU A 266 -17.87 7.36 6.73
N ASN A 267 -18.08 6.41 5.83
CA ASN A 267 -19.25 6.40 4.95
C ASN A 267 -20.56 6.27 5.76
N ASN A 268 -20.59 5.37 6.74
CA ASN A 268 -21.76 5.21 7.60
C ASN A 268 -22.06 6.47 8.43
N ALA A 269 -21.03 7.12 8.97
CA ALA A 269 -21.19 8.36 9.71
C ALA A 269 -21.69 9.50 8.82
N ALA A 270 -21.20 9.60 7.57
CA ALA A 270 -21.66 10.60 6.62
C ALA A 270 -23.12 10.33 6.14
N ALA A 271 -23.48 9.07 5.95
CA ALA A 271 -24.83 8.65 5.52
C ALA A 271 -25.93 9.04 6.51
N ALA A 272 -25.60 9.19 7.79
CA ALA A 272 -26.54 9.65 8.81
C ALA A 272 -27.00 11.12 8.60
N TYR A 273 -26.30 11.89 7.76
CA TYR A 273 -26.66 13.29 7.52
C TYR A 273 -27.34 13.50 6.16
N SER A 274 -26.70 13.11 5.06
CA SER A 274 -27.26 13.22 3.71
C SER A 274 -26.46 12.43 2.68
N ASP A 275 -27.06 12.16 1.51
CA ASP A 275 -26.35 11.58 0.36
C ASP A 275 -25.28 12.53 -0.19
N ALA A 276 -25.52 13.86 -0.10
CA ALA A 276 -24.54 14.88 -0.46
C ALA A 276 -23.30 14.81 0.45
N ALA A 277 -23.49 14.56 1.75
CA ALA A 277 -22.40 14.38 2.69
C ALA A 277 -21.56 13.15 2.35
N VAL A 278 -22.17 12.01 2.02
CA VAL A 278 -21.46 10.79 1.59
C VAL A 278 -20.64 11.06 0.34
N ALA A 279 -21.23 11.72 -0.67
CA ALA A 279 -20.53 12.07 -1.90
C ALA A 279 -19.34 13.00 -1.63
N ALA A 280 -19.53 14.05 -0.85
CA ALA A 280 -18.49 15.04 -0.52
C ALA A 280 -17.32 14.39 0.24
N VAL A 281 -17.61 13.58 1.26
CA VAL A 281 -16.59 12.89 2.07
C VAL A 281 -15.85 11.85 1.23
N THR A 282 -16.54 11.12 0.36
CA THR A 282 -15.92 10.13 -0.53
C THR A 282 -14.95 10.78 -1.51
N ILE A 283 -15.34 11.90 -2.15
CA ILE A 283 -14.48 12.67 -3.07
C ILE A 283 -13.26 13.21 -2.30
N SER A 284 -13.49 13.84 -1.15
CA SER A 284 -12.41 14.39 -0.32
C SER A 284 -11.42 13.31 0.11
N ASN A 285 -11.90 12.11 0.46
CA ASN A 285 -11.06 10.98 0.82
C ASN A 285 -10.23 10.46 -0.37
N LYS A 286 -10.78 10.46 -1.60
CA LYS A 286 -10.03 10.09 -2.81
C LYS A 286 -8.88 11.07 -3.08
N VAL A 287 -9.11 12.38 -2.94
CA VAL A 287 -8.10 13.42 -3.09
C VAL A 287 -7.00 13.28 -2.02
N TYR A 288 -7.40 13.09 -0.78
CA TYR A 288 -6.49 12.83 0.33
C TYR A 288 -5.64 11.56 0.11
N LEU A 289 -6.26 10.48 -0.40
CA LEU A 289 -5.58 9.21 -0.67
C LEU A 289 -4.50 9.34 -1.75
N LEU A 290 -4.68 10.24 -2.72
CA LEU A 290 -3.68 10.52 -3.76
C LEU A 290 -2.38 11.07 -3.12
N VAL A 291 -2.48 12.10 -2.27
CA VAL A 291 -1.31 12.67 -1.58
C VAL A 291 -0.68 11.62 -0.65
N ARG A 292 -1.51 10.86 0.06
CA ARG A 292 -1.04 9.76 0.92
C ARG A 292 -0.26 8.69 0.14
N SER A 293 -0.70 8.35 -1.06
CA SER A 293 -0.01 7.37 -1.92
C SER A 293 1.39 7.84 -2.29
N MET A 294 1.57 9.15 -2.53
CA MET A 294 2.90 9.73 -2.76
C MET A 294 3.82 9.55 -1.55
N ILE A 295 3.32 9.80 -0.34
CA ILE A 295 4.10 9.62 0.89
C ILE A 295 4.50 8.16 1.09
N ILE A 296 3.57 7.23 0.85
CA ILE A 296 3.86 5.79 0.91
C ILE A 296 4.92 5.41 -0.12
N GLY A 297 4.85 5.94 -1.35
CA GLY A 297 5.84 5.70 -2.40
C GLY A 297 7.24 6.18 -2.01
N ILE A 298 7.37 7.40 -1.48
CA ILE A 298 8.64 7.92 -0.95
C ILE A 298 9.19 7.01 0.16
N GLY A 299 8.33 6.60 1.06
CA GLY A 299 8.71 5.72 2.15
C GLY A 299 9.16 4.32 1.71
N GLN A 300 8.58 3.78 0.65
CA GLN A 300 9.02 2.52 0.05
C GLN A 300 10.44 2.62 -0.56
N GLY A 301 10.82 3.80 -1.06
CA GLY A 301 12.19 4.07 -1.49
C GLY A 301 13.17 4.31 -0.32
N PHE A 302 12.68 4.88 0.78
CA PHE A 302 13.46 5.11 2.01
C PHE A 302 13.82 3.79 2.74
N GLN A 303 12.90 2.84 2.82
CA GLN A 303 13.06 1.62 3.61
C GLN A 303 14.31 0.80 3.29
N PRO A 304 14.64 0.48 2.02
CA PRO A 304 15.86 -0.25 1.70
C PRO A 304 17.12 0.54 2.09
N VAL A 305 17.13 1.86 1.93
CA VAL A 305 18.27 2.70 2.33
C VAL A 305 18.49 2.62 3.84
N ALA A 306 17.41 2.74 4.62
CA ALA A 306 17.48 2.61 6.08
C ALA A 306 17.94 1.20 6.50
N GLY A 307 17.38 0.15 5.91
CA GLY A 307 17.71 -1.24 6.21
C GLY A 307 19.18 -1.58 5.92
N TYR A 308 19.68 -1.24 4.73
CA TYR A 308 21.09 -1.47 4.37
C TYR A 308 22.06 -0.75 5.30
N ASN A 309 21.84 0.53 5.55
CA ASN A 309 22.73 1.32 6.39
C ASN A 309 22.69 0.87 7.86
N PHE A 310 21.51 0.50 8.36
CA PHE A 310 21.37 -0.04 9.71
C PHE A 310 22.04 -1.42 9.83
N GLY A 311 21.81 -2.32 8.86
CA GLY A 311 22.43 -3.65 8.82
C GLY A 311 23.97 -3.60 8.72
N ALA A 312 24.51 -2.57 8.04
CA ALA A 312 25.93 -2.29 7.97
C ALA A 312 26.48 -1.57 9.21
N GLY A 313 25.65 -1.25 10.22
CA GLY A 313 26.06 -0.51 11.41
C GLY A 313 26.24 1.00 11.22
N SER A 314 25.91 1.55 10.04
CA SER A 314 26.06 2.98 9.73
C SER A 314 24.88 3.80 10.28
N LYS A 315 24.85 4.00 11.59
CA LYS A 315 23.82 4.76 12.30
C LYS A 315 23.65 6.20 11.82
N PRO A 316 24.73 6.99 11.55
CA PRO A 316 24.59 8.37 11.06
C PRO A 316 23.86 8.44 9.72
N ARG A 317 24.18 7.52 8.78
CA ARG A 317 23.53 7.48 7.46
C ARG A 317 22.06 7.08 7.56
N THR A 318 21.71 6.13 8.45
CA THR A 318 20.31 5.77 8.73
C THR A 318 19.53 6.98 9.24
N ARG A 319 20.12 7.77 10.15
CA ARG A 319 19.53 9.01 10.65
C ARG A 319 19.37 10.07 9.56
N GLN A 320 20.38 10.22 8.71
CA GLN A 320 20.35 11.16 7.58
C GLN A 320 19.26 10.76 6.56
N ALA A 321 19.13 9.46 6.26
CA ALA A 321 18.09 8.94 5.39
C ALA A 321 16.70 9.24 5.92
N PHE A 322 16.46 9.05 7.21
CA PHE A 322 15.19 9.38 7.85
C PHE A 322 14.83 10.87 7.72
N TRP A 323 15.77 11.77 8.08
CA TRP A 323 15.50 13.20 8.04
C TRP A 323 15.33 13.73 6.62
N PHE A 324 16.13 13.24 5.67
CA PHE A 324 15.97 13.64 4.27
C PHE A 324 14.61 13.19 3.72
N SER A 325 14.21 11.93 3.96
CA SER A 325 12.89 11.44 3.51
C SER A 325 11.74 12.19 4.17
N THR A 326 11.87 12.51 5.46
CA THR A 326 10.87 13.28 6.20
C THR A 326 10.73 14.68 5.62
N LEU A 327 11.84 15.38 5.37
CA LEU A 327 11.83 16.70 4.75
C LEU A 327 11.21 16.66 3.35
N PHE A 328 11.67 15.71 2.52
CA PHE A 328 11.17 15.56 1.15
C PHE A 328 9.66 15.24 1.13
N GLY A 329 9.22 14.29 1.96
CA GLY A 329 7.80 13.96 2.08
C GLY A 329 6.96 15.11 2.63
N THR A 330 7.49 15.89 3.59
CA THR A 330 6.81 17.08 4.10
C THR A 330 6.66 18.15 3.03
N VAL A 331 7.70 18.38 2.21
CA VAL A 331 7.61 19.32 1.07
C VAL A 331 6.53 18.88 0.08
N VAL A 332 6.46 17.58 -0.24
CA VAL A 332 5.39 17.04 -1.12
C VAL A 332 4.01 17.21 -0.48
N CYS A 333 3.88 16.97 0.83
CA CYS A 333 2.64 17.20 1.56
C CYS A 333 2.21 18.67 1.55
N VAL A 334 3.13 19.59 1.81
CA VAL A 334 2.86 21.04 1.82
C VAL A 334 2.47 21.51 0.42
N ALA A 335 3.19 21.07 -0.61
CA ALA A 335 2.84 21.40 -2.01
C ALA A 335 1.44 20.86 -2.39
N GLY A 336 1.14 19.61 -2.03
CA GLY A 336 -0.19 19.01 -2.25
C GLY A 336 -1.29 19.73 -1.47
N ALA A 337 -1.05 20.05 -0.19
CA ALA A 337 -1.99 20.81 0.63
C ALA A 337 -2.23 22.21 0.10
N ALA A 338 -1.18 22.90 -0.34
CA ALA A 338 -1.30 24.24 -0.96
C ALA A 338 -2.11 24.18 -2.25
N LEU A 339 -1.84 23.21 -3.12
CA LEU A 339 -2.60 23.03 -4.37
C LEU A 339 -4.09 22.78 -4.10
N ILE A 340 -4.40 21.89 -3.15
CA ILE A 340 -5.78 21.56 -2.76
C ILE A 340 -6.46 22.77 -2.10
N ALA A 341 -5.74 23.49 -1.23
CA ALA A 341 -6.30 24.65 -0.52
C ALA A 341 -6.53 25.85 -1.44
N LEU A 342 -5.77 25.98 -2.53
CA LEU A 342 -5.98 27.04 -3.53
C LEU A 342 -7.19 26.76 -4.45
N PHE A 343 -7.48 25.50 -4.73
CA PHE A 343 -8.51 25.11 -5.70
C PHE A 343 -9.54 24.10 -5.15
N PRO A 344 -10.03 24.22 -3.90
CA PRO A 344 -10.87 23.20 -3.30
C PRO A 344 -12.24 23.08 -4.00
N GLU A 345 -12.82 24.18 -4.45
CA GLU A 345 -14.11 24.21 -5.16
C GLU A 345 -13.98 23.60 -6.55
N GLN A 346 -12.94 23.98 -7.30
CA GLN A 346 -12.68 23.44 -8.64
C GLN A 346 -12.45 21.92 -8.60
N ILE A 347 -11.74 21.43 -7.57
CA ILE A 347 -11.54 20.01 -7.36
C ILE A 347 -12.89 19.31 -7.11
N MET A 348 -13.75 19.87 -6.27
CA MET A 348 -15.06 19.26 -6.00
C MET A 348 -15.96 19.29 -7.24
N HIS A 349 -16.04 20.42 -7.95
CA HIS A 349 -16.81 20.55 -9.20
C HIS A 349 -16.34 19.60 -10.30
N PHE A 350 -15.04 19.33 -10.39
CA PHE A 350 -14.51 18.35 -11.35
C PHE A 350 -15.11 16.94 -11.14
N PHE A 351 -15.39 16.56 -9.90
CA PHE A 351 -15.98 15.26 -9.60
C PHE A 351 -17.51 15.28 -9.62
N ARG A 352 -18.13 16.35 -9.14
CA ARG A 352 -19.58 16.51 -9.06
C ARG A 352 -19.99 17.99 -9.00
N ASP A 353 -20.79 18.40 -9.95
CA ASP A 353 -21.35 19.74 -10.03
C ASP A 353 -22.64 19.80 -9.18
N ASP A 354 -22.46 19.94 -7.86
CA ASP A 354 -23.52 20.05 -6.86
C ASP A 354 -23.07 21.05 -5.79
N PRO A 355 -23.83 22.14 -5.55
CA PRO A 355 -23.44 23.19 -4.59
C PRO A 355 -23.29 22.69 -3.16
N GLU A 356 -24.14 21.73 -2.72
CA GLU A 356 -24.08 21.19 -1.37
C GLU A 356 -22.85 20.30 -1.19
N VAL A 357 -22.59 19.40 -2.16
CA VAL A 357 -21.40 18.55 -2.19
C VAL A 357 -20.13 19.40 -2.20
N THR A 358 -20.12 20.50 -3.00
CA THR A 358 -18.97 21.40 -3.07
C THR A 358 -18.72 22.10 -1.74
N ARG A 359 -19.76 22.60 -1.07
CA ARG A 359 -19.65 23.28 0.23
C ARG A 359 -19.10 22.36 1.31
N ILE A 360 -19.63 21.14 1.42
CA ILE A 360 -19.20 20.14 2.41
C ILE A 360 -17.78 19.66 2.09
N GLY A 361 -17.51 19.34 0.83
CA GLY A 361 -16.22 18.81 0.39
C GLY A 361 -15.08 19.83 0.51
N ARG A 362 -15.35 21.13 0.21
CA ARG A 362 -14.40 22.21 0.45
C ARG A 362 -13.94 22.23 1.91
N GLN A 363 -14.88 22.16 2.84
CA GLN A 363 -14.56 22.17 4.27
C GLN A 363 -13.76 20.95 4.68
N ALA A 364 -14.12 19.75 4.22
CA ALA A 364 -13.40 18.52 4.48
C ALA A 364 -11.96 18.55 3.92
N LEU A 365 -11.77 19.08 2.69
CA LEU A 365 -10.46 19.24 2.08
C LEU A 365 -9.58 20.22 2.86
N LEU A 366 -10.11 21.33 3.34
CA LEU A 366 -9.35 22.31 4.13
C LEU A 366 -8.90 21.73 5.47
N TYR A 367 -9.74 20.94 6.14
CA TYR A 367 -9.34 20.23 7.36
C TYR A 367 -8.21 19.22 7.09
N ALA A 368 -8.29 18.48 5.98
CA ALA A 368 -7.23 17.56 5.57
C ALA A 368 -5.92 18.32 5.28
N CYS A 369 -5.97 19.44 4.57
CA CYS A 369 -4.80 20.26 4.23
C CYS A 369 -4.05 20.77 5.48
N ALA A 370 -4.76 21.11 6.54
CA ALA A 370 -4.16 21.59 7.79
C ALA A 370 -3.22 20.56 8.44
N VAL A 371 -3.48 19.27 8.25
CA VAL A 371 -2.74 18.18 8.90
C VAL A 371 -1.78 17.46 7.94
N MET A 372 -1.95 17.60 6.63
CA MET A 372 -1.05 16.99 5.63
C MET A 372 0.45 17.21 5.90
N PRO A 373 0.94 18.39 6.32
CA PRO A 373 2.37 18.61 6.56
C PRO A 373 3.00 17.66 7.57
N VAL A 374 2.27 17.25 8.60
CA VAL A 374 2.77 16.37 9.66
C VAL A 374 2.61 14.88 9.35
N MET A 375 1.84 14.54 8.30
CA MET A 375 1.55 13.16 7.92
C MET A 375 2.80 12.38 7.46
N ALA A 376 3.73 13.03 6.77
CA ALA A 376 4.97 12.44 6.31
C ALA A 376 5.81 11.94 7.48
N TYR A 377 5.96 12.76 8.52
CA TYR A 377 6.73 12.41 9.71
C TYR A 377 6.22 11.14 10.39
N SER A 378 4.94 11.09 10.74
CA SER A 378 4.34 9.94 11.41
C SER A 378 4.45 8.65 10.57
N THR A 379 4.27 8.78 9.26
CA THR A 379 4.40 7.67 8.31
C THR A 379 5.83 7.12 8.29
N TYR A 380 6.84 7.99 8.24
CA TYR A 380 8.23 7.53 8.16
C TYR A 380 8.78 7.05 9.49
N VAL A 381 8.29 7.56 10.63
CA VAL A 381 8.58 6.94 11.93
C VAL A 381 8.06 5.50 11.96
N ASN A 382 6.82 5.27 11.55
CA ASN A 382 6.26 3.92 11.45
C ASN A 382 7.08 3.01 10.52
N GLN A 383 7.42 3.49 9.33
CA GLN A 383 8.20 2.74 8.34
C GLN A 383 9.64 2.46 8.81
N LEU A 384 10.26 3.40 9.53
CA LEU A 384 11.58 3.20 10.15
C LEU A 384 11.55 2.02 11.13
N TYR A 385 10.59 2.01 12.04
CA TYR A 385 10.43 0.91 12.98
C TYR A 385 10.19 -0.42 12.29
N GLN A 386 9.34 -0.42 11.25
CA GLN A 386 9.02 -1.61 10.48
C GLN A 386 10.23 -2.15 9.72
N CYS A 387 10.96 -1.31 8.96
CA CYS A 387 12.08 -1.76 8.15
C CYS A 387 13.30 -2.20 8.97
N LEU A 388 13.38 -1.80 10.22
CA LEU A 388 14.44 -2.23 11.15
C LEU A 388 14.02 -3.38 12.08
N GLY A 389 12.84 -3.97 11.87
CA GLY A 389 12.36 -5.15 12.57
C GLY A 389 11.73 -4.90 13.94
N PHE A 390 11.48 -3.64 14.34
CA PHE A 390 10.82 -3.31 15.61
C PHE A 390 9.29 -3.38 15.46
N HIS A 391 8.78 -4.60 15.21
CA HIS A 391 7.41 -4.87 14.81
C HIS A 391 6.35 -4.40 15.81
N GLN A 392 6.59 -4.50 17.13
CA GLN A 392 5.62 -4.09 18.15
C GLN A 392 5.30 -2.59 18.07
N ALA A 393 6.34 -1.74 18.07
CA ALA A 393 6.16 -0.30 17.93
C ALA A 393 5.58 0.08 16.57
N ALA A 394 6.04 -0.59 15.49
CA ALA A 394 5.50 -0.38 14.16
C ALA A 394 4.01 -0.75 14.08
N THR A 395 3.58 -1.85 14.71
CA THR A 395 2.17 -2.26 14.76
C THR A 395 1.32 -1.25 15.54
N LEU A 396 1.80 -0.79 16.70
CA LEU A 396 1.10 0.23 17.47
C LEU A 396 0.91 1.51 16.65
N LEU A 397 1.98 2.05 16.05
CA LEU A 397 1.93 3.26 15.23
C LEU A 397 1.04 3.09 13.98
N ALA A 398 1.09 1.92 13.33
CA ALA A 398 0.22 1.61 12.19
C ALA A 398 -1.27 1.56 12.59
N SER A 399 -1.55 1.03 13.79
CA SER A 399 -2.90 0.90 14.33
C SER A 399 -3.46 2.22 14.85
N CYS A 400 -2.62 3.14 15.35
CA CYS A 400 -3.06 4.43 15.87
C CYS A 400 -3.86 5.21 14.84
N ARG A 401 -3.35 5.35 13.63
CA ARG A 401 -3.88 6.23 12.61
C ARG A 401 -5.29 5.89 12.15
N ASN A 402 -5.55 4.63 11.82
CA ASN A 402 -6.81 4.17 11.23
C ASN A 402 -7.65 3.30 12.19
N GLY A 403 -7.12 2.97 13.37
CA GLY A 403 -7.78 2.13 14.36
C GLY A 403 -7.93 2.85 15.68
N LEU A 404 -6.91 2.75 16.56
CA LEU A 404 -6.97 3.12 17.96
C LEU A 404 -7.37 4.58 18.22
N LEU A 405 -6.94 5.51 17.37
CA LEU A 405 -7.29 6.93 17.50
C LEU A 405 -8.48 7.31 16.63
N TYR A 406 -8.55 6.78 15.41
CA TYR A 406 -9.60 7.13 14.46
C TYR A 406 -11.00 6.63 14.91
N VAL A 407 -11.10 5.36 15.34
CA VAL A 407 -12.40 4.76 15.71
C VAL A 407 -13.10 5.53 16.83
N PRO A 408 -12.45 5.87 17.94
CA PRO A 408 -13.08 6.73 18.96
C PRO A 408 -13.47 8.10 18.42
N LEU A 409 -12.63 8.72 17.57
CA LEU A 409 -12.90 10.06 17.05
C LEU A 409 -14.11 10.08 16.10
N ILE A 410 -14.25 9.10 15.20
CA ILE A 410 -15.40 9.02 14.28
C ILE A 410 -16.70 8.69 15.00
N LEU A 411 -16.65 8.10 16.18
CA LEU A 411 -17.82 7.84 17.02
C LEU A 411 -18.21 9.04 17.91
N LEU A 412 -17.23 9.83 18.35
CA LEU A 412 -17.44 10.93 19.29
C LEU A 412 -17.64 12.28 18.61
N LEU A 413 -16.80 12.63 17.62
CA LEU A 413 -16.82 13.95 16.99
C LEU A 413 -18.12 14.29 16.25
N PRO A 414 -18.79 13.37 15.55
CA PRO A 414 -20.08 13.66 14.91
C PRO A 414 -21.15 14.06 15.93
N GLY A 415 -21.14 13.46 17.12
CA GLY A 415 -22.06 13.85 18.22
C GLY A 415 -21.83 15.26 18.78
N LEU A 416 -20.58 15.75 18.71
CA LEU A 416 -20.20 17.06 19.25
C LEU A 416 -20.26 18.19 18.18
N LEU A 417 -19.84 17.90 16.95
CA LEU A 417 -19.62 18.87 15.89
C LEU A 417 -20.48 18.62 14.63
N GLY A 418 -21.39 17.65 14.69
CA GLY A 418 -22.21 17.28 13.54
C GLY A 418 -21.38 16.81 12.35
N LEU A 419 -21.77 17.17 11.15
CA LEU A 419 -21.10 16.80 9.90
C LEU A 419 -19.62 17.26 9.83
N SER A 420 -19.30 18.41 10.43
CA SER A 420 -17.90 18.86 10.55
C SER A 420 -17.06 17.88 11.37
N GLY A 421 -17.64 17.23 12.39
CA GLY A 421 -16.99 16.19 13.16
C GLY A 421 -16.66 14.95 12.34
N VAL A 422 -17.52 14.56 11.39
CA VAL A 422 -17.22 13.48 10.43
C VAL A 422 -15.99 13.84 9.60
N ALA A 423 -15.97 15.03 9.02
CA ALA A 423 -14.88 15.51 8.18
C ALA A 423 -13.55 15.70 8.95
N MET A 424 -13.61 16.08 10.22
CA MET A 424 -12.43 16.29 11.09
C MET A 424 -11.85 15.00 11.67
N SER A 425 -12.58 13.87 11.67
CA SER A 425 -12.16 12.64 12.35
C SER A 425 -10.82 12.09 11.85
N GLN A 426 -10.61 12.04 10.52
CA GLN A 426 -9.34 11.57 9.96
C GLN A 426 -8.19 12.58 10.18
N PRO A 427 -8.35 13.88 9.91
CA PRO A 427 -7.34 14.88 10.28
C PRO A 427 -6.94 14.86 11.76
N ALA A 428 -7.90 14.77 12.66
CA ALA A 428 -7.62 14.70 14.09
C ALA A 428 -6.83 13.43 14.47
N ALA A 429 -7.19 12.27 13.91
CA ALA A 429 -6.45 11.03 14.10
C ALA A 429 -5.01 11.11 13.58
N ASP A 430 -4.81 11.76 12.43
CA ASP A 430 -3.49 11.98 11.84
C ASP A 430 -2.61 12.88 12.70
N PHE A 431 -3.20 13.96 13.23
CA PHE A 431 -2.50 14.88 14.13
C PHE A 431 -2.12 14.20 15.46
N LEU A 432 -3.03 13.45 16.06
CA LEU A 432 -2.74 12.69 17.27
C LEU A 432 -1.68 11.61 17.03
N THR A 433 -1.73 10.94 15.88
CA THR A 433 -0.70 9.96 15.49
C THR A 433 0.66 10.62 15.32
N PHE A 434 0.72 11.84 14.79
CA PHE A 434 1.95 12.63 14.74
C PHE A 434 2.49 12.87 16.15
N LEU A 435 1.67 13.34 17.09
CA LEU A 435 2.09 13.58 18.47
C LEU A 435 2.61 12.29 19.14
N VAL A 436 1.93 11.17 18.94
CA VAL A 436 2.38 9.85 19.44
C VAL A 436 3.70 9.43 18.82
N SER A 437 3.95 9.76 17.55
CA SER A 437 5.17 9.38 16.84
C SER A 437 6.44 10.08 17.37
N ILE A 438 6.31 11.28 17.96
CA ILE A 438 7.44 12.07 18.46
C ILE A 438 8.24 11.34 19.56
N PRO A 439 7.63 10.87 20.65
CA PRO A 439 8.37 10.16 21.70
C PRO A 439 9.02 8.86 21.18
N PHE A 440 8.36 8.15 20.26
CA PHE A 440 8.94 6.96 19.61
C PHE A 440 10.23 7.33 18.86
N GLN A 441 10.19 8.36 18.01
CA GLN A 441 11.36 8.81 17.23
C GLN A 441 12.50 9.25 18.15
N ILE A 442 12.21 10.04 19.19
CA ILE A 442 13.21 10.52 20.17
C ILE A 442 13.85 9.33 20.89
N TRP A 443 13.03 8.39 21.37
CA TRP A 443 13.52 7.18 22.04
C TRP A 443 14.43 6.37 21.14
N PHE A 444 13.99 6.14 19.88
CA PHE A 444 14.74 5.35 18.90
C PHE A 444 16.11 5.96 18.60
N PHE A 445 16.16 7.27 18.39
CA PHE A 445 17.40 7.98 18.07
C PHE A 445 18.37 8.00 19.27
N ARG A 446 17.84 8.12 20.48
CA ARG A 446 18.67 8.11 21.70
C ARG A 446 19.22 6.73 22.03
N HIS A 447 18.49 5.64 21.78
CA HIS A 447 18.87 4.30 22.23
C HIS A 447 19.42 3.39 21.12
N LYS A 448 18.96 3.55 19.87
CA LYS A 448 19.33 2.67 18.78
C LYS A 448 20.26 3.32 17.75
N LEU A 449 20.16 4.63 17.54
CA LEU A 449 20.97 5.39 16.59
C LEU A 449 21.95 6.37 17.28
N ARG A 450 22.20 6.20 18.57
CA ARG A 450 23.28 6.94 19.27
C ARG A 450 24.62 6.38 18.77
N GLY A 451 25.36 7.22 18.04
CA GLY A 451 26.71 6.94 17.56
C GLY A 451 27.72 7.26 18.59
#